data_b80572da949277c28489af229693e4ec
#
_entry.id   b80572da949277c28489af229693e4ec
#
_cell.length_a   1.000
_cell.length_b   1.000
_cell.length_c   1.000
_cell.angle_alpha   90.00
_cell.angle_beta   90.00
_cell.angle_gamma   90.00
#
_symmetry.space_group_name_H-M   'P 1'
#
loop_
_entity.id
_entity.type
_entity.pdbx_description
1 polymer ?
#
loop_
_entity_poly.entity_id
_entity_poly.type
_entity_poly.pdbx_seq_one_letter_code
_entity_poly.pdbx_strand_id
1 'polypeptide(L)'
;SDVYKRQPFGWHEDLNLLTCAGPRAGKGVGAVIPNLLLFPGSAVVIDPKGELATETAEYRRDRLGQKIIVLDPAKTAKVPDDMRGTYNPLAQLDPNDPGVISAAQSIASGIVVPNPKAKEPFWDQTALSFIQAIIIYMLEFFPPEKRTLMKLRETASVGDWDLYQEFLCHMREDEDGERARRSSRPHT
;
A
#
# COMPACT_ATOMS: atom_id res chain seq x y z
N SER A 1 19.38 -47.90 11.35
CA SER A 1 18.68 -46.64 11.59
C SER A 1 19.18 -45.61 10.58
N ASP A 2 18.41 -45.42 9.50
CA ASP A 2 18.74 -44.46 8.45
C ASP A 2 18.58 -43.06 9.01
N VAL A 3 19.70 -42.46 9.33
CA VAL A 3 19.76 -41.03 9.54
C VAL A 3 19.57 -40.40 8.16
N TYR A 4 18.35 -40.00 7.85
CA TYR A 4 18.07 -39.16 6.69
C TYR A 4 18.93 -37.91 6.83
N LYS A 5 19.99 -37.83 6.05
CA LYS A 5 20.79 -36.63 5.90
C LYS A 5 19.84 -35.56 5.33
N ARG A 6 19.40 -34.62 6.17
CA ARG A 6 18.64 -33.45 5.74
C ARG A 6 19.56 -32.62 4.88
N GLN A 7 19.52 -32.82 3.57
CA GLN A 7 20.22 -31.95 2.63
C GLN A 7 19.35 -30.74 2.36
N PRO A 8 19.92 -29.54 2.29
CA PRO A 8 19.18 -28.36 1.84
C PRO A 8 18.73 -28.61 0.40
N PHE A 9 17.44 -28.45 0.15
CA PHE A 9 16.84 -28.57 -1.16
C PHE A 9 16.70 -27.17 -1.74
N GLY A 10 17.34 -26.90 -2.88
CA GLY A 10 17.28 -25.62 -3.59
C GLY A 10 16.50 -25.75 -4.89
N TRP A 11 15.70 -24.75 -5.20
CA TRP A 11 14.98 -24.62 -6.46
C TRP A 11 15.52 -23.43 -7.25
N HIS A 12 15.84 -23.62 -8.53
CA HIS A 12 16.49 -22.63 -9.39
C HIS A 12 15.63 -22.10 -10.55
N GLU A 13 14.37 -22.51 -10.63
CA GLU A 13 13.49 -22.08 -11.71
C GLU A 13 12.60 -20.90 -11.29
N ASP A 14 12.14 -20.10 -12.25
CA ASP A 14 11.24 -18.94 -12.03
C ASP A 14 9.79 -19.35 -11.74
N LEU A 15 9.61 -20.38 -10.92
CA LEU A 15 8.31 -20.92 -10.53
C LEU A 15 7.98 -20.60 -9.07
N ASN A 16 6.70 -20.44 -8.79
CA ASN A 16 6.21 -20.24 -7.45
C ASN A 16 6.29 -21.54 -6.61
N LEU A 17 6.70 -21.43 -5.35
CA LEU A 17 6.68 -22.50 -4.40
C LEU A 17 5.48 -22.38 -3.47
N LEU A 18 4.70 -23.45 -3.34
CA LEU A 18 3.59 -23.54 -2.42
C LEU A 18 3.92 -24.54 -1.29
N THR A 19 3.97 -24.05 -0.06
CA THR A 19 4.11 -24.88 1.14
C THR A 19 2.76 -25.07 1.83
N CYS A 20 2.21 -26.27 1.77
CA CYS A 20 0.97 -26.64 2.43
C CYS A 20 1.26 -27.44 3.69
N ALA A 21 0.81 -26.94 4.85
CA ALA A 21 0.89 -27.67 6.12
C ALA A 21 -0.14 -27.12 7.11
N GLY A 22 -0.61 -27.95 8.02
CA GLY A 22 -1.56 -27.58 9.05
C GLY A 22 -1.03 -26.50 10.02
N PRO A 23 -1.87 -25.97 10.89
CA PRO A 23 -1.44 -25.08 11.97
C PRO A 23 -0.37 -25.74 12.84
N ARG A 24 0.63 -25.00 13.28
CA ARG A 24 1.75 -25.46 14.12
C ARG A 24 2.62 -26.56 13.51
N ALA A 25 2.51 -26.86 12.23
CA ALA A 25 3.33 -27.86 11.54
C ALA A 25 4.76 -27.39 11.21
N GLY A 26 5.20 -26.25 11.73
CA GLY A 26 6.57 -25.76 11.57
C GLY A 26 6.87 -25.09 10.22
N LYS A 27 5.88 -24.61 9.45
CA LYS A 27 6.11 -23.93 8.16
C LYS A 27 7.08 -22.74 8.27
N GLY A 28 6.92 -21.92 9.29
CA GLY A 28 7.78 -20.76 9.53
C GLY A 28 9.23 -21.20 9.76
N VAL A 29 9.44 -22.09 10.70
CA VAL A 29 10.78 -22.55 11.11
C VAL A 29 11.43 -23.46 10.08
N GLY A 30 10.64 -24.32 9.42
CA GLY A 30 11.18 -25.32 8.49
C GLY A 30 11.36 -24.84 7.05
N ALA A 31 10.62 -23.84 6.62
CA ALA A 31 10.67 -23.35 5.24
C ALA A 31 10.93 -21.84 5.14
N VAL A 32 10.14 -21.00 5.80
CA VAL A 32 10.20 -19.54 5.57
C VAL A 32 11.48 -18.93 6.13
N ILE A 33 11.80 -19.18 7.40
CA ILE A 33 12.99 -18.64 8.06
C ILE A 33 14.28 -19.09 7.36
N PRO A 34 14.51 -20.40 7.06
CA PRO A 34 15.69 -20.83 6.34
C PRO A 34 15.83 -20.15 4.97
N ASN A 35 14.75 -20.02 4.21
CA ASN A 35 14.79 -19.32 2.93
C ASN A 35 15.13 -17.84 3.09
N LEU A 36 14.58 -17.15 4.09
CA LEU A 36 14.91 -15.75 4.36
C LEU A 36 16.38 -15.56 4.78
N LEU A 37 16.97 -16.52 5.46
CA LEU A 37 18.38 -16.47 5.87
C LEU A 37 19.35 -16.79 4.73
N LEU A 38 18.94 -17.62 3.77
CA LEU A 38 19.82 -18.12 2.69
C LEU A 38 19.64 -17.35 1.38
N PHE A 39 18.46 -16.80 1.10
CA PHE A 39 18.16 -16.13 -0.15
C PHE A 39 18.81 -14.72 -0.20
N PRO A 40 19.78 -14.50 -1.12
CA PRO A 40 20.52 -13.24 -1.17
C PRO A 40 19.76 -12.11 -1.91
N GLY A 41 18.67 -12.43 -2.59
CA GLY A 41 17.88 -11.45 -3.33
C GLY A 41 16.94 -10.62 -2.46
N SER A 42 16.29 -9.63 -3.08
CA SER A 42 15.25 -8.81 -2.43
C SER A 42 14.04 -9.67 -2.06
N ALA A 43 13.43 -9.40 -0.92
CA ALA A 43 12.27 -10.12 -0.45
C ALA A 43 11.21 -9.16 0.10
N VAL A 44 9.94 -9.43 -0.21
CA VAL A 44 8.77 -8.82 0.44
C VAL A 44 8.09 -9.90 1.26
N VAL A 45 7.89 -9.64 2.56
CA VAL A 45 7.39 -10.63 3.50
C VAL A 45 6.16 -10.08 4.21
N ILE A 46 5.06 -10.83 4.17
CA ILE A 46 3.86 -10.54 4.96
C ILE A 46 3.95 -11.31 6.27
N ASP A 47 4.14 -10.57 7.37
CA ASP A 47 4.39 -11.11 8.70
C ASP A 47 3.45 -10.49 9.75
N PRO A 48 2.19 -10.93 9.82
CA PRO A 48 1.20 -10.33 10.72
C PRO A 48 1.55 -10.40 12.20
N LYS A 49 2.48 -11.28 12.59
CA LYS A 49 2.90 -11.47 13.98
C LYS A 49 4.26 -10.84 14.30
N GLY A 50 5.01 -10.40 13.31
CA GLY A 50 6.36 -9.88 13.50
C GLY A 50 7.41 -10.94 13.88
N GLU A 51 7.04 -12.24 13.81
CA GLU A 51 7.96 -13.35 14.16
C GLU A 51 9.09 -13.49 13.15
N LEU A 52 8.78 -13.41 11.84
CA LEU A 52 9.76 -13.55 10.78
C LEU A 52 10.74 -12.36 10.76
N ALA A 53 10.24 -11.14 10.92
CA ALA A 53 11.09 -9.97 11.04
C ALA A 53 12.01 -10.05 12.25
N THR A 54 11.48 -10.46 13.41
CA THR A 54 12.26 -10.66 14.64
C THR A 54 13.43 -11.62 14.45
N GLU A 55 13.21 -12.73 13.75
CA GLU A 55 14.22 -13.81 13.61
C GLU A 55 15.20 -13.57 12.45
N THR A 56 14.85 -12.75 11.45
CA THR A 56 15.65 -12.69 10.21
C THR A 56 16.13 -11.30 9.82
N ALA A 57 15.52 -10.23 10.31
CA ALA A 57 15.80 -8.88 9.83
C ALA A 57 17.25 -8.44 10.11
N GLU A 58 17.74 -8.62 11.34
CA GLU A 58 19.12 -8.27 11.69
C GLU A 58 20.15 -9.10 10.92
N TYR A 59 19.91 -10.40 10.79
CA TYR A 59 20.80 -11.26 10.02
C TYR A 59 20.88 -10.80 8.55
N ARG A 60 19.76 -10.48 7.92
CA ARG A 60 19.73 -10.01 6.54
C ARG A 60 20.45 -8.68 6.38
N ARG A 61 20.32 -7.75 7.34
CA ARG A 61 21.08 -6.51 7.36
C ARG A 61 22.59 -6.76 7.50
N ASP A 62 22.96 -7.51 8.53
CA ASP A 62 24.36 -7.59 8.98
C ASP A 62 25.19 -8.60 8.19
N ARG A 63 24.57 -9.68 7.70
CA ARG A 63 25.27 -10.75 6.97
C ARG A 63 25.06 -10.67 5.46
N LEU A 64 23.89 -10.28 5.00
CA LEU A 64 23.60 -10.14 3.58
C LEU A 64 23.76 -8.71 3.06
N GLY A 65 24.03 -7.74 3.93
CA GLY A 65 24.26 -6.34 3.57
C GLY A 65 23.00 -5.66 3.01
N GLN A 66 21.80 -6.13 3.35
CA GLN A 66 20.57 -5.65 2.76
C GLN A 66 19.96 -4.50 3.57
N LYS A 67 19.33 -3.56 2.87
CA LYS A 67 18.48 -2.56 3.48
C LYS A 67 17.17 -3.20 3.92
N ILE A 68 16.88 -3.16 5.21
CA ILE A 68 15.66 -3.70 5.79
C ILE A 68 14.70 -2.57 6.12
N ILE A 69 13.43 -2.75 5.77
CA ILE A 69 12.35 -1.83 6.13
C ILE A 69 11.20 -2.66 6.70
N VAL A 70 10.91 -2.46 7.98
CA VAL A 70 9.82 -3.15 8.69
C VAL A 70 8.68 -2.17 8.89
N LEU A 71 7.57 -2.39 8.19
CA LEU A 71 6.33 -1.63 8.34
C LEU A 71 5.50 -2.28 9.44
N ASP A 72 5.65 -1.81 10.67
CA ASP A 72 5.05 -2.40 11.87
C ASP A 72 4.47 -1.29 12.77
N PRO A 73 3.27 -0.78 12.43
CA PRO A 73 2.63 0.28 13.21
C PRO A 73 2.27 -0.14 14.64
N ALA A 74 2.06 -1.44 14.86
CA ALA A 74 1.72 -1.99 16.18
C ALA A 74 2.95 -2.35 17.02
N LYS A 75 4.16 -2.22 16.47
CA LYS A 75 5.44 -2.57 17.11
C LYS A 75 5.48 -3.99 17.67
N THR A 76 4.93 -4.93 16.90
CA THR A 76 4.88 -6.36 17.27
C THR A 76 6.21 -7.07 17.08
N ALA A 77 6.97 -6.70 16.03
CA ALA A 77 8.28 -7.26 15.75
C ALA A 77 9.34 -6.69 16.71
N LYS A 78 10.23 -7.55 17.21
CA LYS A 78 11.37 -7.15 18.04
C LYS A 78 12.57 -6.84 17.14
N VAL A 79 12.53 -5.69 16.51
CA VAL A 79 13.61 -5.19 15.63
C VAL A 79 14.06 -3.81 16.09
N PRO A 80 15.33 -3.43 15.84
CA PRO A 80 15.84 -2.08 16.09
C PRO A 80 15.01 -1.00 15.39
N ASP A 81 14.94 0.19 16.00
CA ASP A 81 14.13 1.29 15.47
C ASP A 81 14.64 1.83 14.11
N ASP A 82 15.93 1.69 13.83
CA ASP A 82 16.53 2.06 12.56
C ASP A 82 16.08 1.18 11.37
N MET A 83 15.52 0.01 11.63
CA MET A 83 14.88 -0.85 10.63
C MET A 83 13.40 -0.56 10.43
N ARG A 84 12.79 0.24 11.33
CA ARG A 84 11.38 0.57 11.20
C ARG A 84 11.19 1.67 10.17
N GLY A 85 10.24 1.44 9.27
CA GLY A 85 9.90 2.39 8.22
C GLY A 85 8.46 2.86 8.33
N THR A 86 8.18 3.95 7.64
CA THR A 86 6.84 4.42 7.36
C THR A 86 6.60 4.37 5.86
N TYR A 87 5.38 4.15 5.45
CA TYR A 87 5.00 4.15 4.05
C TYR A 87 3.79 5.05 3.86
N ASN A 88 3.93 6.01 2.96
CA ASN A 88 2.85 6.88 2.54
C ASN A 88 2.63 6.68 1.02
N PRO A 89 1.55 6.00 0.60
CA PRO A 89 1.29 5.75 -0.81
C PRO A 89 1.07 7.05 -1.61
N LEU A 90 0.55 8.11 -0.98
CA LEU A 90 0.29 9.38 -1.64
C LEU A 90 1.57 10.17 -1.94
N ALA A 91 2.65 9.94 -1.20
CA ALA A 91 3.93 10.61 -1.43
C ALA A 91 4.64 10.16 -2.72
N GLN A 92 4.22 9.05 -3.31
CA GLN A 92 4.79 8.52 -4.55
C GLN A 92 4.07 9.00 -5.80
N LEU A 93 2.93 9.69 -5.65
CA LEU A 93 2.16 10.20 -6.76
C LEU A 93 2.77 11.49 -7.29
N ASP A 94 3.11 11.51 -8.59
CA ASP A 94 3.50 12.71 -9.30
C ASP A 94 2.27 13.31 -9.98
N PRO A 95 1.87 14.56 -9.66
CA PRO A 95 0.73 15.22 -10.32
C PRO A 95 0.88 15.33 -11.84
N ASN A 96 2.11 15.32 -12.36
CA ASN A 96 2.40 15.46 -13.78
C ASN A 96 2.46 14.11 -14.52
N ASP A 97 2.37 12.99 -13.81
CA ASP A 97 2.35 11.66 -14.44
C ASP A 97 1.01 11.45 -15.16
N PRO A 98 1.02 11.10 -16.47
CA PRO A 98 -0.21 10.74 -17.20
C PRO A 98 -1.00 9.58 -16.54
N GLY A 99 -0.34 8.73 -15.77
CA GLY A 99 -0.93 7.60 -15.04
C GLY A 99 -1.48 7.95 -13.65
N VAL A 100 -1.36 9.20 -13.19
CA VAL A 100 -1.72 9.61 -11.82
C VAL A 100 -3.16 9.29 -11.45
N ILE A 101 -4.10 9.42 -12.39
CA ILE A 101 -5.52 9.10 -12.17
C ILE A 101 -5.71 7.61 -11.87
N SER A 102 -5.05 6.75 -12.62
CA SER A 102 -5.10 5.29 -12.40
C SER A 102 -4.41 4.89 -11.11
N ALA A 103 -3.32 5.55 -10.76
CA ALA A 103 -2.60 5.33 -9.50
C ALA A 103 -3.46 5.78 -8.30
N ALA A 104 -4.12 6.93 -8.38
CA ALA A 104 -5.07 7.39 -7.36
C ALA A 104 -6.25 6.43 -7.20
N GLN A 105 -6.79 5.91 -8.32
CA GLN A 105 -7.85 4.90 -8.31
C GLN A 105 -7.39 3.60 -7.63
N SER A 106 -6.16 3.16 -7.87
CA SER A 106 -5.60 1.97 -7.23
C SER A 106 -5.49 2.13 -5.72
N ILE A 107 -5.05 3.31 -5.25
CA ILE A 107 -5.00 3.63 -3.82
C ILE A 107 -6.42 3.68 -3.23
N ALA A 108 -7.36 4.35 -3.89
CA ALA A 108 -8.76 4.41 -3.45
C ALA A 108 -9.37 3.01 -3.33
N SER A 109 -9.09 2.12 -4.29
CA SER A 109 -9.55 0.71 -4.28
C SER A 109 -8.95 -0.10 -3.12
N GLY A 110 -7.77 0.26 -2.65
CA GLY A 110 -7.17 -0.34 -1.46
C GLY A 110 -7.79 0.13 -0.15
N ILE A 111 -8.44 1.30 -0.15
CA ILE A 111 -9.11 1.89 1.03
C ILE A 111 -10.56 1.45 1.11
N VAL A 112 -11.27 1.49 -0.02
CA VAL A 112 -12.69 1.10 -0.09
C VAL A 112 -12.78 -0.41 -0.24
N VAL A 113 -13.24 -1.08 0.82
CA VAL A 113 -13.46 -2.54 0.80
C VAL A 113 -14.89 -2.80 0.34
N PRO A 114 -15.07 -3.38 -0.87
CA PRO A 114 -16.41 -3.70 -1.37
C PRO A 114 -17.13 -4.68 -0.44
N ASN A 115 -18.42 -4.46 -0.21
CA ASN A 115 -19.25 -5.41 0.52
C ASN A 115 -19.78 -6.50 -0.43
N PRO A 116 -19.29 -7.75 -0.37
CA PRO A 116 -19.71 -8.82 -1.29
C PRO A 116 -21.20 -9.18 -1.17
N LYS A 117 -21.86 -8.76 -0.08
CA LYS A 117 -23.28 -9.00 0.19
C LYS A 117 -24.15 -7.79 -0.11
N ALA A 118 -23.58 -6.69 -0.57
CA ALA A 118 -24.36 -5.52 -0.95
C ALA A 118 -25.21 -5.84 -2.19
N LYS A 119 -26.49 -5.56 -2.12
CA LYS A 119 -27.41 -5.73 -3.27
C LYS A 119 -27.16 -4.69 -4.36
N GLU A 120 -26.52 -3.58 -4.03
CA GLU A 120 -26.24 -2.47 -4.93
C GLU A 120 -24.76 -2.08 -4.82
N PRO A 121 -23.95 -2.31 -5.87
CA PRO A 121 -22.55 -1.90 -5.91
C PRO A 121 -22.37 -0.37 -6.07
N PHE A 122 -23.46 0.36 -6.23
CA PHE A 122 -23.46 1.82 -6.45
C PHE A 122 -22.74 2.58 -5.34
N TRP A 123 -23.00 2.23 -4.08
CA TRP A 123 -22.38 2.91 -2.93
C TRP A 123 -20.89 2.72 -2.85
N ASP A 124 -20.41 1.51 -3.14
CA ASP A 124 -18.98 1.20 -3.14
C ASP A 124 -18.26 1.95 -4.27
N GLN A 125 -18.86 2.04 -5.46
CA GLN A 125 -18.31 2.79 -6.59
C GLN A 125 -18.31 4.30 -6.33
N THR A 126 -19.37 4.82 -5.72
CA THR A 126 -19.46 6.23 -5.34
C THR A 126 -18.38 6.59 -4.31
N ALA A 127 -18.20 5.76 -3.28
CA ALA A 127 -17.16 5.94 -2.28
C ALA A 127 -15.76 5.92 -2.91
N LEU A 128 -15.51 4.98 -3.83
CA LEU A 128 -14.25 4.89 -4.55
C LEU A 128 -13.96 6.15 -5.36
N SER A 129 -14.95 6.62 -6.13
CA SER A 129 -14.82 7.83 -6.94
C SER A 129 -14.60 9.07 -6.06
N PHE A 130 -15.27 9.14 -4.92
CA PHE A 130 -15.11 10.23 -3.95
C PHE A 130 -13.70 10.27 -3.35
N ILE A 131 -13.19 9.13 -2.88
CA ILE A 131 -11.81 9.03 -2.34
C ILE A 131 -10.79 9.37 -3.42
N GLN A 132 -10.98 8.88 -4.66
CA GLN A 132 -10.13 9.21 -5.79
C GLN A 132 -10.11 10.71 -6.07
N ALA A 133 -11.27 11.37 -6.07
CA ALA A 133 -11.37 12.82 -6.28
C ALA A 133 -10.64 13.62 -5.20
N ILE A 134 -10.75 13.22 -3.92
CA ILE A 134 -10.00 13.85 -2.84
C ILE A 134 -8.48 13.64 -3.03
N ILE A 135 -8.04 12.46 -3.44
CA ILE A 135 -6.60 12.22 -3.71
C ILE A 135 -6.09 13.17 -4.79
N ILE A 136 -6.81 13.31 -5.90
CA ILE A 136 -6.43 14.23 -7.00
C ILE A 136 -6.41 15.67 -6.49
N TYR A 137 -7.44 16.10 -5.76
CA TYR A 137 -7.48 17.42 -5.13
C TYR A 137 -6.27 17.68 -4.23
N MET A 138 -5.90 16.72 -3.38
CA MET A 138 -4.72 16.83 -2.53
C MET A 138 -3.43 16.95 -3.32
N LEU A 139 -3.33 16.26 -4.46
CA LEU A 139 -2.14 16.35 -5.33
C LEU A 139 -2.01 17.73 -5.97
N GLU A 140 -3.09 18.40 -6.26
CA GLU A 140 -3.10 19.71 -6.90
C GLU A 140 -2.88 20.85 -5.88
N PHE A 141 -3.60 20.81 -4.77
CA PHE A 141 -3.68 21.97 -3.85
C PHE A 141 -2.84 21.81 -2.57
N PHE A 142 -2.40 20.58 -2.21
CA PHE A 142 -1.65 20.40 -0.97
C PHE A 142 -0.15 20.24 -1.24
N PRO A 143 0.70 20.82 -0.40
CA PRO A 143 2.14 20.60 -0.48
C PRO A 143 2.47 19.13 -0.14
N PRO A 144 3.58 18.56 -0.68
CA PRO A 144 3.90 17.14 -0.58
C PRO A 144 3.89 16.59 0.85
N GLU A 145 4.33 17.36 1.84
CA GLU A 145 4.38 16.98 3.25
C GLU A 145 3.00 16.82 3.90
N LYS A 146 1.95 17.43 3.32
CA LYS A 146 0.57 17.30 3.76
C LYS A 146 -0.22 16.21 3.03
N ARG A 147 0.36 15.60 1.99
CA ARG A 147 -0.28 14.52 1.23
C ARG A 147 -0.15 13.20 1.98
N THR A 148 -0.96 13.03 3.03
CA THR A 148 -0.92 11.86 3.92
C THR A 148 -2.30 11.19 4.00
N LEU A 149 -2.32 9.89 4.33
CA LEU A 149 -3.59 9.18 4.56
C LEU A 149 -4.38 9.76 5.75
N MET A 150 -3.69 10.36 6.73
CA MET A 150 -4.35 11.07 7.82
C MET A 150 -5.12 12.28 7.28
N LYS A 151 -4.48 13.08 6.43
CA LYS A 151 -5.11 14.27 5.83
C LYS A 151 -6.22 13.89 4.86
N LEU A 152 -6.04 12.80 4.09
CA LEU A 152 -7.10 12.23 3.27
C LEU A 152 -8.34 11.89 4.10
N ARG A 153 -8.16 11.23 5.25
CA ARG A 153 -9.25 10.91 6.17
C ARG A 153 -9.91 12.17 6.72
N GLU A 154 -9.15 13.18 7.13
CA GLU A 154 -9.67 14.45 7.62
C GLU A 154 -10.54 15.13 6.56
N THR A 155 -10.04 15.21 5.31
CA THR A 155 -10.77 15.81 4.18
C THR A 155 -12.03 15.00 3.81
N ALA A 156 -11.99 13.67 3.91
CA ALA A 156 -13.13 12.81 3.61
C ALA A 156 -14.18 12.80 4.74
N SER A 157 -13.80 13.13 5.97
CA SER A 157 -14.72 13.18 7.10
C SER A 157 -15.32 14.58 7.24
N VAL A 158 -16.63 14.65 7.37
CA VAL A 158 -17.40 15.91 7.55
C VAL A 158 -16.99 16.71 8.81
N GLY A 159 -15.93 16.31 9.51
CA GLY A 159 -15.42 16.95 10.71
C GLY A 159 -14.70 18.29 10.50
N ASP A 160 -14.17 18.53 9.29
CA ASP A 160 -13.57 19.81 8.90
C ASP A 160 -14.44 20.43 7.79
N TRP A 161 -15.50 21.14 8.21
CA TRP A 161 -16.48 21.73 7.33
C TRP A 161 -15.88 22.79 6.39
N ASP A 162 -14.90 23.54 6.87
CA ASP A 162 -14.25 24.59 6.08
C ASP A 162 -13.43 23.96 4.94
N LEU A 163 -12.67 22.92 5.23
CA LEU A 163 -11.91 22.17 4.21
C LEU A 163 -12.83 21.48 3.20
N TYR A 164 -13.96 20.96 3.65
CA TYR A 164 -14.95 20.36 2.76
C TYR A 164 -15.63 21.40 1.84
N GLN A 165 -15.93 22.59 2.36
CA GLN A 165 -16.47 23.69 1.55
C GLN A 165 -15.44 24.17 0.51
N GLU A 166 -14.18 24.31 0.88
CA GLU A 166 -13.09 24.66 -0.02
C GLU A 166 -12.95 23.63 -1.15
N PHE A 167 -12.96 22.32 -0.82
CA PHE A 167 -12.98 21.24 -1.79
C PHE A 167 -14.16 21.34 -2.77
N LEU A 168 -15.37 21.56 -2.26
CA LEU A 168 -16.56 21.73 -3.11
C LEU A 168 -16.50 22.97 -3.99
N CYS A 169 -15.96 24.10 -3.49
CA CYS A 169 -15.78 25.31 -4.28
C CYS A 169 -14.86 25.07 -5.47
N HIS A 170 -13.70 24.47 -5.27
CA HIS A 170 -12.76 24.16 -6.36
C HIS A 170 -13.37 23.19 -7.40
N MET A 171 -14.09 22.18 -6.94
CA MET A 171 -14.79 21.25 -7.86
C MET A 171 -15.83 21.97 -8.73
N ARG A 172 -16.51 22.99 -8.21
CA ARG A 172 -17.49 23.79 -8.98
C ARG A 172 -16.82 24.74 -9.97
N GLU A 173 -15.72 25.36 -9.58
CA GLU A 173 -14.96 26.26 -10.46
C GLU A 173 -14.41 25.52 -11.68
N ASP A 174 -13.95 24.27 -11.52
CA ASP A 174 -13.50 23.43 -12.63
C ASP A 174 -14.64 23.06 -13.59
N GLU A 175 -15.83 22.75 -13.08
CA GLU A 175 -17.01 22.49 -13.93
C GLU A 175 -17.43 23.74 -14.74
N ASP A 176 -17.40 24.90 -14.13
CA ASP A 176 -17.73 26.14 -14.80
C ASP A 176 -16.64 26.56 -15.79
N GLY A 177 -15.37 26.33 -15.46
CA GLY A 177 -14.24 26.53 -16.37
C GLY A 177 -14.28 25.60 -17.60
N GLU A 178 -14.65 24.34 -17.43
CA GLU A 178 -14.86 23.39 -18.54
C GLU A 178 -16.08 23.75 -19.39
N ARG A 179 -17.17 24.19 -18.78
CA ARG A 179 -18.36 24.68 -19.50
C ARG A 179 -18.04 25.91 -20.35
N ALA A 180 -17.29 26.86 -19.79
CA ALA A 180 -16.85 28.07 -20.50
C ALA A 180 -15.93 27.68 -21.70
N ARG A 181 -15.02 26.72 -21.56
CA ARG A 181 -14.14 26.23 -22.64
C ARG A 181 -14.92 25.48 -23.73
N ARG A 182 -15.98 24.76 -23.38
CA ARG A 182 -16.85 24.06 -24.35
C ARG A 182 -17.72 25.03 -25.14
N SER A 183 -18.22 26.11 -24.50
CA SER A 183 -19.03 27.12 -25.17
C SER A 183 -18.25 28.03 -26.11
N SER A 184 -16.93 28.16 -25.92
CA SER A 184 -16.04 28.98 -26.75
C SER A 184 -15.44 28.25 -27.97
N ARG A 185 -15.76 26.96 -28.20
CA ARG A 185 -15.35 26.26 -29.43
C ARG A 185 -16.27 26.66 -30.58
N PRO A 186 -15.74 27.24 -31.67
CA PRO A 186 -16.53 27.51 -32.83
C PRO A 186 -17.09 26.23 -33.42
N HIS A 187 -18.38 26.23 -33.70
CA HIS A 187 -19.02 25.16 -34.45
C HIS A 187 -18.43 25.16 -35.87
N THR A 188 -17.54 24.22 -36.16
CA THR A 188 -17.09 23.86 -37.54
C THR A 188 -17.89 22.68 -38.03
#